data_4e444b78be7a42fafbd34e31d3fca713
#
_entry.id   4e444b78be7a42fafbd34e31d3fca713
#
_cell.length_a   1.000
_cell.length_b   1.000
_cell.length_c   1.000
_cell.angle_alpha   90.00
_cell.angle_beta   90.00
_cell.angle_gamma   90.00
#
_symmetry.space_group_name_H-M   'P 1'
#
loop_
_entity.id
_entity.type
_entity.pdbx_description
1 polymer ?
#
loop_
_entity_poly.entity_id
_entity_poly.type
_entity_poly.pdbx_seq_one_letter_code
_entity_poly.pdbx_strand_id
1 'polypeptide(L)'
;TILSADRVILPGVGSFGDAMGKLRQYGLVDVIHRVTDQGTPFLGICLGLQLLFERSGESEGVPGLGILPGEIVKFPDTPGLKVPHMGWNCLDIRPEAKLFKGLASGEYVYFVHSYYLKAENEGDVAASSVYGVRFHASVEHGNIFACQFHPEKSGTTGLKILKNFIELQ
;
A
#
# COMPACT_ATOMS: atom_id res chain seq x y z
N THR A 1 9.48 13.71 16.75
CA THR A 1 10.01 12.35 16.63
C THR A 1 9.81 11.79 15.22
N ILE A 2 8.55 11.68 14.74
CA ILE A 2 8.28 11.20 13.36
C ILE A 2 8.91 12.12 12.32
N LEU A 3 8.78 13.42 12.47
CA LEU A 3 9.30 14.43 11.55
C LEU A 3 10.83 14.42 11.40
N SER A 4 11.54 13.89 12.38
CA SER A 4 13.00 13.77 12.36
C SER A 4 13.50 12.37 12.00
N ALA A 5 12.60 11.46 11.66
CA ALA A 5 12.96 10.11 11.26
C ALA A 5 13.57 10.09 9.86
N ASP A 6 14.54 9.21 9.66
CA ASP A 6 15.14 9.01 8.34
C ASP A 6 14.21 8.29 7.36
N ARG A 7 13.32 7.46 7.88
CA ARG A 7 12.30 6.70 7.13
C ARG A 7 11.08 6.50 8.01
N VAL A 8 9.91 6.42 7.40
CA VAL A 8 8.64 6.22 8.10
C VAL A 8 7.87 5.08 7.48
N ILE A 9 7.35 4.19 8.30
CA ILE A 9 6.47 3.10 7.88
C ILE A 9 5.11 3.30 8.53
N LEU A 10 4.06 3.24 7.73
CA LEU A 10 2.68 3.24 8.19
C LEU A 10 2.07 1.86 7.97
N PRO A 11 2.15 0.96 8.95
CA PRO A 11 1.42 -0.30 8.88
C PRO A 11 -0.03 -0.07 9.30
N GLY A 12 -0.89 -1.04 9.06
CA GLY A 12 -2.24 -0.96 9.58
C GLY A 12 -3.07 -2.17 9.22
N VAL A 13 -3.99 -2.49 10.11
CA VAL A 13 -5.02 -3.51 9.94
C VAL A 13 -6.36 -2.95 10.41
N GLY A 14 -7.47 -3.57 10.00
CA GLY A 14 -8.79 -3.10 10.35
C GLY A 14 -9.43 -2.25 9.26
N SER A 15 -10.39 -1.40 9.64
CA SER A 15 -11.15 -0.63 8.67
C SER A 15 -10.51 0.72 8.34
N PHE A 16 -10.72 1.16 7.11
CA PHE A 16 -10.27 2.45 6.61
C PHE A 16 -10.77 3.62 7.47
N GLY A 17 -12.08 3.62 7.76
CA GLY A 17 -12.70 4.71 8.54
C GLY A 17 -12.18 4.80 9.96
N ASP A 18 -12.03 3.67 10.64
CA ASP A 18 -11.50 3.63 12.01
C ASP A 18 -10.04 4.11 12.06
N ALA A 19 -9.24 3.68 11.10
CA ALA A 19 -7.84 4.09 11.03
C ALA A 19 -7.71 5.60 10.77
N MET A 20 -8.48 6.15 9.83
CA MET A 20 -8.49 7.59 9.58
C MET A 20 -8.98 8.38 10.79
N GLY A 21 -9.98 7.87 11.50
CA GLY A 21 -10.47 8.46 12.75
C GLY A 21 -9.36 8.54 13.82
N LYS A 22 -8.59 7.48 13.98
CA LYS A 22 -7.46 7.45 14.92
C LYS A 22 -6.34 8.39 14.51
N LEU A 23 -6.01 8.45 13.22
CA LEU A 23 -4.99 9.39 12.73
C LEU A 23 -5.39 10.84 13.03
N ARG A 24 -6.66 11.18 12.87
CA ARG A 24 -7.18 12.52 13.23
C ARG A 24 -7.12 12.75 14.73
N GLN A 25 -7.58 11.78 15.51
CA GLN A 25 -7.62 11.87 16.98
C GLN A 25 -6.24 12.14 17.56
N TYR A 26 -5.20 11.50 17.03
CA TYR A 26 -3.83 11.65 17.52
C TYR A 26 -3.04 12.76 16.80
N GLY A 27 -3.68 13.54 15.93
CA GLY A 27 -3.03 14.63 15.20
C GLY A 27 -1.97 14.16 14.20
N LEU A 28 -2.09 12.95 13.69
CA LEU A 28 -1.08 12.36 12.80
C LEU A 28 -1.29 12.69 11.33
N VAL A 29 -2.47 13.15 10.93
CA VAL A 29 -2.74 13.49 9.52
C VAL A 29 -1.76 14.55 9.03
N ASP A 30 -1.65 15.67 9.74
CA ASP A 30 -0.70 16.75 9.39
C ASP A 30 0.75 16.28 9.45
N VAL A 31 1.09 15.46 10.43
CA VAL A 31 2.45 14.91 10.59
C VAL A 31 2.81 14.06 9.37
N ILE A 32 1.89 13.21 8.89
CA ILE A 32 2.14 12.36 7.72
C ILE A 32 2.30 13.23 6.46
N HIS A 33 1.43 14.23 6.27
CA HIS A 33 1.58 15.16 5.15
C HIS A 33 2.93 15.87 5.16
N ARG A 34 3.35 16.36 6.32
CA ARG A 34 4.65 17.04 6.46
C ARG A 34 5.82 16.10 6.18
N VAL A 35 5.78 14.88 6.68
CA VAL A 35 6.82 13.86 6.45
C VAL A 35 6.96 13.55 4.97
N THR A 36 5.84 13.35 4.28
CA THR A 36 5.85 13.05 2.84
C THR A 36 6.27 14.27 2.01
N ASP A 37 5.83 15.47 2.38
CA ASP A 37 6.18 16.70 1.69
C ASP A 37 7.66 17.07 1.81
N GLN A 38 8.28 16.76 2.95
CA GLN A 38 9.71 17.02 3.15
C GLN A 38 10.64 16.00 2.45
N GLY A 39 10.08 14.99 1.78
CA GLY A 39 10.85 14.02 1.00
C GLY A 39 11.34 12.81 1.77
N THR A 40 10.91 12.61 3.02
CA THR A 40 11.26 11.43 3.79
C THR A 40 10.71 10.16 3.14
N PRO A 41 11.53 9.11 2.92
CA PRO A 41 11.02 7.85 2.41
C PRO A 41 9.91 7.29 3.29
N PHE A 42 8.77 7.02 2.69
CA PHE A 42 7.55 6.60 3.37
C PHE A 42 7.03 5.30 2.77
N LEU A 43 6.73 4.31 3.62
CA LEU A 43 6.18 3.03 3.19
C LEU A 43 4.84 2.76 3.88
N GLY A 44 3.76 2.69 3.10
CA GLY A 44 2.45 2.22 3.56
C GLY A 44 2.33 0.71 3.37
N ILE A 45 1.88 -0.01 4.39
CA ILE A 45 1.73 -1.48 4.35
C ILE A 45 0.27 -1.84 4.61
N CYS A 46 -0.33 -2.64 3.73
CA CYS A 46 -1.69 -3.13 3.79
C CYS A 46 -2.69 -1.98 3.90
N LEU A 47 -3.37 -1.80 5.03
CA LEU A 47 -4.25 -0.65 5.25
C LEU A 47 -3.50 0.67 5.08
N GLY A 48 -2.21 0.73 5.43
CA GLY A 48 -1.37 1.90 5.23
C GLY A 48 -1.25 2.34 3.77
N LEU A 49 -1.24 1.41 2.82
CA LEU A 49 -1.36 1.74 1.40
C LEU A 49 -2.69 2.42 1.12
N GLN A 50 -3.78 1.85 1.61
CA GLN A 50 -5.12 2.33 1.32
C GLN A 50 -5.35 3.75 1.86
N LEU A 51 -4.83 4.05 3.04
CA LEU A 51 -4.96 5.36 3.68
C LEU A 51 -4.31 6.51 2.91
N LEU A 52 -3.34 6.22 2.04
CA LEU A 52 -2.67 7.24 1.20
C LEU A 52 -3.59 7.85 0.14
N PHE A 53 -4.66 7.16 -0.21
CA PHE A 53 -5.56 7.53 -1.30
C PHE A 53 -6.74 8.37 -0.83
N GLU A 54 -7.61 8.74 -1.76
CA GLU A 54 -8.64 9.76 -1.49
C GLU A 54 -9.85 9.23 -0.72
N ARG A 55 -10.27 7.99 -1.02
CA ARG A 55 -11.48 7.40 -0.43
C ARG A 55 -11.48 5.88 -0.52
N SER A 56 -12.38 5.28 0.23
CA SER A 56 -12.61 3.83 0.22
C SER A 56 -14.10 3.50 0.25
N GLY A 57 -14.50 2.53 -0.56
CA GLY A 57 -15.85 1.97 -0.52
C GLY A 57 -16.18 1.25 0.78
N GLU A 58 -15.19 0.91 1.60
CA GLU A 58 -15.40 0.34 2.93
C GLU A 58 -15.99 1.36 3.92
N SER A 59 -15.65 2.63 3.75
CA SER A 59 -16.01 3.69 4.69
C SER A 59 -16.45 4.93 3.91
N GLU A 60 -17.65 4.89 3.35
CA GLU A 60 -18.20 5.98 2.55
C GLU A 60 -18.23 7.28 3.35
N GLY A 61 -17.89 8.37 2.69
CA GLY A 61 -17.88 9.70 3.29
C GLY A 61 -16.68 10.01 4.16
N VAL A 62 -15.79 9.04 4.41
CA VAL A 62 -14.54 9.25 5.16
C VAL A 62 -13.40 9.49 4.18
N PRO A 63 -12.82 10.71 4.13
CA PRO A 63 -11.68 10.97 3.27
C PRO A 63 -10.42 10.28 3.79
N GLY A 64 -9.59 9.77 2.87
CA GLY A 64 -8.25 9.31 3.17
C GLY A 64 -7.28 10.46 3.31
N LEU A 65 -5.99 10.15 3.34
CA LEU A 65 -4.94 11.18 3.40
C LEU A 65 -4.85 12.00 2.12
N GLY A 66 -5.32 11.45 0.99
CA GLY A 66 -5.33 12.17 -0.29
C GLY A 66 -3.93 12.54 -0.82
N ILE A 67 -2.90 11.81 -0.40
CA ILE A 67 -1.52 12.04 -0.83
C ILE A 67 -1.34 11.61 -2.29
N LEU A 68 -1.98 10.52 -2.68
CA LEU A 68 -2.01 10.04 -4.06
C LEU A 68 -3.45 9.95 -4.58
N PRO A 69 -3.68 10.22 -5.88
CA PRO A 69 -5.01 10.14 -6.45
C PRO A 69 -5.41 8.69 -6.72
N GLY A 70 -6.64 8.35 -6.36
CA GLY A 70 -7.21 7.03 -6.55
C GLY A 70 -8.19 6.66 -5.45
N GLU A 71 -8.76 5.48 -5.59
CA GLU A 71 -9.77 4.99 -4.65
C GLU A 71 -9.55 3.52 -4.31
N ILE A 72 -10.13 3.12 -3.20
CA ILE A 72 -10.12 1.74 -2.71
C ILE A 72 -11.52 1.16 -2.92
N VAL A 73 -11.59 0.02 -3.59
CA VAL A 73 -12.86 -0.62 -3.95
C VAL A 73 -12.89 -2.08 -3.50
N LYS A 74 -14.10 -2.60 -3.30
CA LYS A 74 -14.29 -3.99 -2.89
C LYS A 74 -14.07 -4.94 -4.08
N PHE A 75 -13.49 -6.11 -3.81
CA PHE A 75 -13.45 -7.18 -4.80
C PHE A 75 -14.86 -7.53 -5.27
N PRO A 76 -15.02 -7.86 -6.58
CA PRO A 76 -16.35 -8.20 -7.10
C PRO A 76 -16.92 -9.45 -6.44
N ASP A 77 -18.23 -9.46 -6.25
CA ASP A 77 -18.97 -10.61 -5.74
C ASP A 77 -19.17 -11.61 -6.88
N THR A 78 -18.15 -12.43 -7.11
CA THR A 78 -18.11 -13.40 -8.20
C THR A 78 -18.23 -14.82 -7.63
N PRO A 79 -19.12 -15.67 -8.18
CA PRO A 79 -19.21 -17.06 -7.73
C PRO A 79 -17.86 -17.77 -7.78
N GLY A 80 -17.48 -18.43 -6.69
CA GLY A 80 -16.22 -19.14 -6.56
C GLY A 80 -15.04 -18.30 -6.13
N LEU A 81 -15.18 -16.96 -6.10
CA LEU A 81 -14.15 -16.06 -5.60
C LEU A 81 -14.39 -15.76 -4.11
N LYS A 82 -13.50 -16.24 -3.26
CA LYS A 82 -13.61 -15.97 -1.81
C LYS A 82 -13.07 -14.57 -1.49
N VAL A 83 -13.82 -13.82 -0.71
CA VAL A 83 -13.41 -12.52 -0.17
C VAL A 83 -13.39 -12.64 1.36
N PRO A 84 -12.29 -12.31 2.04
CA PRO A 84 -11.07 -11.66 1.55
C PRO A 84 -10.20 -12.54 0.65
N HIS A 85 -9.40 -11.88 -0.20
CA HIS A 85 -8.24 -12.45 -0.85
C HIS A 85 -7.22 -12.75 0.25
N MET A 86 -7.00 -14.00 0.55
CA MET A 86 -6.14 -14.44 1.65
C MET A 86 -5.21 -15.55 1.17
N GLY A 87 -3.92 -15.33 1.32
CA GLY A 87 -2.89 -16.28 0.95
C GLY A 87 -1.83 -15.71 0.02
N TRP A 88 -1.05 -16.60 -0.56
CA TRP A 88 0.07 -16.26 -1.43
C TRP A 88 -0.40 -16.02 -2.85
N ASN A 89 0.10 -14.95 -3.48
CA ASN A 89 -0.17 -14.66 -4.87
C ASN A 89 1.06 -13.98 -5.48
N CYS A 90 1.21 -14.09 -6.80
CA CYS A 90 2.38 -13.57 -7.49
C CYS A 90 2.19 -12.12 -7.94
N LEU A 91 3.30 -11.44 -8.09
CA LEU A 91 3.36 -10.06 -8.55
C LEU A 91 3.82 -9.97 -10.00
N ASP A 92 3.19 -9.07 -10.74
CA ASP A 92 3.68 -8.53 -12.00
C ASP A 92 4.35 -7.19 -11.69
N ILE A 93 5.68 -7.16 -11.75
CA ILE A 93 6.51 -6.07 -11.25
C ILE A 93 6.98 -5.18 -12.39
N ARG A 94 6.84 -3.86 -12.23
CA ARG A 94 7.42 -2.89 -13.16
C ARG A 94 8.96 -2.93 -13.02
N PRO A 95 9.70 -3.13 -14.14
CA PRO A 95 11.14 -3.38 -14.08
C PRO A 95 11.99 -2.34 -13.35
N GLU A 96 11.61 -1.06 -13.44
CA GLU A 96 12.34 0.06 -12.83
C GLU A 96 11.90 0.40 -11.40
N ALA A 97 10.96 -0.34 -10.82
CA ALA A 97 10.44 -0.07 -9.48
C ALA A 97 11.54 -0.28 -8.43
N LYS A 98 11.83 0.75 -7.66
CA LYS A 98 12.92 0.77 -6.68
C LYS A 98 12.68 -0.19 -5.52
N LEU A 99 11.43 -0.30 -5.06
CA LEU A 99 11.07 -1.18 -3.95
C LEU A 99 11.33 -2.66 -4.29
N PHE A 100 11.26 -3.01 -5.56
CA PHE A 100 11.42 -4.38 -6.05
C PHE A 100 12.78 -4.65 -6.70
N LYS A 101 13.77 -3.81 -6.44
CA LYS A 101 15.11 -3.97 -6.99
C LYS A 101 15.67 -5.36 -6.67
N GLY A 102 16.13 -6.07 -7.72
CA GLY A 102 16.64 -7.42 -7.59
C GLY A 102 15.59 -8.52 -7.57
N LEU A 103 14.31 -8.15 -7.72
CA LEU A 103 13.18 -9.08 -7.83
C LEU A 103 12.61 -9.05 -9.23
N ALA A 104 12.12 -10.18 -9.70
CA ALA A 104 11.46 -10.30 -11.00
C ALA A 104 9.98 -10.63 -10.85
N SER A 105 9.21 -10.39 -11.91
CA SER A 105 7.81 -10.81 -11.95
C SER A 105 7.68 -12.32 -11.72
N GLY A 106 6.62 -12.71 -11.01
CA GLY A 106 6.39 -14.09 -10.59
C GLY A 106 6.73 -14.36 -9.12
N GLU A 107 7.33 -13.40 -8.41
CA GLU A 107 7.55 -13.51 -6.97
C GLU A 107 6.24 -13.57 -6.21
N TYR A 108 6.18 -14.46 -5.20
CA TYR A 108 4.99 -14.65 -4.37
C TYR A 108 5.07 -13.86 -3.08
N VAL A 109 3.97 -13.21 -2.71
CA VAL A 109 3.81 -12.44 -1.48
C VAL A 109 2.48 -12.79 -0.81
N TYR A 110 2.36 -12.49 0.47
CA TYR A 110 1.18 -12.81 1.26
C TYR A 110 0.19 -11.66 1.30
N PHE A 111 -1.06 -11.95 0.90
CA PHE A 111 -2.18 -11.01 0.90
C PHE A 111 -3.24 -11.41 1.95
N VAL A 112 -3.88 -10.41 2.54
CA VAL A 112 -5.13 -10.57 3.29
C VAL A 112 -5.91 -9.26 3.22
N HIS A 113 -6.84 -9.15 2.27
CA HIS A 113 -7.63 -7.93 2.07
C HIS A 113 -8.93 -8.19 1.31
N SER A 114 -9.97 -7.40 1.60
CA SER A 114 -11.26 -7.45 0.91
C SER A 114 -11.44 -6.30 -0.07
N TYR A 115 -10.64 -5.24 0.09
CA TYR A 115 -10.65 -4.03 -0.73
C TYR A 115 -9.29 -3.87 -1.40
N TYR A 116 -9.27 -3.29 -2.59
CA TYR A 116 -8.04 -3.10 -3.35
C TYR A 116 -7.96 -1.72 -3.99
N LEU A 117 -6.76 -1.33 -4.33
CA LEU A 117 -6.47 -0.04 -4.93
C LEU A 117 -6.81 -0.01 -6.42
N LYS A 118 -7.48 1.07 -6.81
CA LYS A 118 -7.55 1.56 -8.18
C LYS A 118 -6.85 2.92 -8.23
N ALA A 119 -5.55 2.91 -8.50
CA ALA A 119 -4.78 4.14 -8.67
C ALA A 119 -5.24 4.87 -9.92
N GLU A 120 -5.37 6.19 -9.83
CA GLU A 120 -5.75 7.02 -10.96
C GLU A 120 -4.60 7.13 -11.98
N ASN A 121 -3.36 7.25 -11.48
CA ASN A 121 -2.17 7.33 -12.33
C ASN A 121 -1.50 5.95 -12.44
N GLU A 122 -1.59 5.33 -13.59
CA GLU A 122 -0.94 4.04 -13.86
C GLU A 122 0.59 4.12 -13.74
N GLY A 123 1.18 5.30 -13.98
CA GLY A 123 2.61 5.53 -13.79
C GLY A 123 3.08 5.36 -12.34
N ASP A 124 2.19 5.46 -11.38
CA ASP A 124 2.50 5.24 -9.96
C ASP A 124 2.49 3.74 -9.58
N VAL A 125 1.95 2.87 -10.42
CA VAL A 125 1.81 1.45 -10.10
C VAL A 125 3.16 0.74 -10.26
N ALA A 126 3.68 0.23 -9.15
CA ALA A 126 4.96 -0.49 -9.12
C ALA A 126 4.78 -1.99 -9.35
N ALA A 127 3.68 -2.56 -8.89
CA ALA A 127 3.35 -3.96 -9.10
C ALA A 127 1.84 -4.18 -9.09
N SER A 128 1.41 -5.20 -9.83
CA SER A 128 0.02 -5.63 -9.90
C SER A 128 -0.10 -7.11 -9.60
N SER A 129 -1.29 -7.56 -9.27
CA SER A 129 -1.61 -8.97 -9.11
C SER A 129 -3.02 -9.24 -9.65
N VAL A 130 -3.42 -10.50 -9.72
CA VAL A 130 -4.73 -10.90 -10.21
C VAL A 130 -5.43 -11.77 -9.17
N TYR A 131 -6.65 -11.38 -8.83
CA TYR A 131 -7.53 -12.17 -7.98
C TYR A 131 -8.97 -11.90 -8.42
N GLY A 132 -9.45 -12.65 -9.42
CA GLY A 132 -10.73 -12.37 -10.08
C GLY A 132 -10.67 -11.16 -11.00
N VAL A 133 -9.99 -10.12 -10.56
CA VAL A 133 -9.67 -8.90 -11.33
C VAL A 133 -8.19 -8.59 -11.18
N ARG A 134 -7.63 -7.86 -12.14
CA ARG A 134 -6.28 -7.30 -11.99
C ARG A 134 -6.38 -6.10 -11.06
N PHE A 135 -5.53 -6.06 -10.05
CA PHE A 135 -5.51 -4.96 -9.08
C PHE A 135 -4.10 -4.43 -8.86
N HIS A 136 -4.02 -3.20 -8.40
CA HIS A 136 -2.76 -2.52 -8.09
C HIS A 136 -2.26 -2.95 -6.71
N ALA A 137 -1.21 -3.73 -6.67
CA ALA A 137 -0.69 -4.33 -5.44
C ALA A 137 0.37 -3.47 -4.76
N SER A 138 1.02 -2.56 -5.50
CA SER A 138 2.05 -1.68 -4.96
C SER A 138 2.13 -0.40 -5.78
N VAL A 139 2.47 0.70 -5.12
CA VAL A 139 2.68 2.00 -5.75
C VAL A 139 4.02 2.58 -5.35
N GLU A 140 4.54 3.46 -6.20
CA GLU A 140 5.78 4.18 -6.02
C GLU A 140 5.65 5.54 -6.69
N HIS A 141 5.77 6.61 -5.90
CA HIS A 141 5.72 8.00 -6.39
C HIS A 141 6.70 8.86 -5.59
N GLY A 142 7.83 9.22 -6.20
CA GLY A 142 8.86 9.98 -5.50
C GLY A 142 9.38 9.23 -4.27
N ASN A 143 9.22 9.83 -3.10
CA ASN A 143 9.61 9.26 -1.81
C ASN A 143 8.54 8.35 -1.19
N ILE A 144 7.39 8.20 -1.84
CA ILE A 144 6.25 7.45 -1.32
C ILE A 144 6.21 6.07 -1.96
N PHE A 145 6.16 5.04 -1.11
CA PHE A 145 6.08 3.64 -1.47
C PHE A 145 4.96 2.99 -0.69
N ALA A 146 4.29 2.03 -1.28
CA ALA A 146 3.26 1.28 -0.55
C ALA A 146 3.04 -0.09 -1.16
N CYS A 147 2.61 -1.04 -0.34
CA CYS A 147 2.23 -2.38 -0.78
C CYS A 147 0.97 -2.85 -0.06
N GLN A 148 0.08 -3.53 -0.80
CA GLN A 148 -1.13 -4.13 -0.25
C GLN A 148 -0.84 -5.39 0.53
N PHE A 149 0.14 -6.17 0.08
CA PHE A 149 0.58 -7.38 0.77
C PHE A 149 1.39 -7.02 2.03
N HIS A 150 1.63 -8.02 2.84
CA HIS A 150 2.44 -7.92 4.06
C HIS A 150 3.87 -8.41 3.77
N PRO A 151 4.84 -7.52 3.54
CA PRO A 151 6.22 -7.96 3.30
C PRO A 151 6.79 -8.74 4.50
N GLU A 152 6.41 -8.37 5.72
CA GLU A 152 6.83 -9.07 6.95
C GLU A 152 6.32 -10.51 7.05
N LYS A 153 5.30 -10.87 6.25
CA LYS A 153 4.73 -12.21 6.15
C LYS A 153 5.06 -12.90 4.83
N SER A 154 5.90 -12.31 4.01
CA SER A 154 6.17 -12.76 2.65
C SER A 154 7.53 -13.43 2.48
N GLY A 155 8.07 -14.01 3.55
CA GLY A 155 9.32 -14.78 3.53
C GLY A 155 10.53 -13.98 3.06
N THR A 156 11.41 -14.62 2.31
CA THR A 156 12.65 -13.99 1.81
C THR A 156 12.37 -12.88 0.81
N THR A 157 11.35 -13.02 -0.01
CA THR A 157 10.89 -11.97 -0.94
C THR A 157 10.49 -10.71 -0.18
N GLY A 158 9.69 -10.87 0.88
CA GLY A 158 9.27 -9.76 1.73
C GLY A 158 10.43 -9.07 2.43
N LEU A 159 11.38 -9.84 2.95
CA LEU A 159 12.58 -9.29 3.58
C LEU A 159 13.42 -8.50 2.58
N LYS A 160 13.53 -8.95 1.34
CA LYS A 160 14.22 -8.22 0.27
C LYS A 160 13.56 -6.88 -0.02
N ILE A 161 12.22 -6.85 -0.05
CA ILE A 161 11.46 -5.63 -0.27
C ILE A 161 11.72 -4.63 0.88
N LEU A 162 11.65 -5.08 2.13
CA LEU A 162 11.93 -4.23 3.29
C LEU A 162 13.37 -3.72 3.28
N LYS A 163 14.32 -4.58 2.93
CA LYS A 163 15.73 -4.19 2.78
C LYS A 163 15.89 -3.11 1.71
N ASN A 164 15.23 -3.27 0.56
CA ASN A 164 15.25 -2.26 -0.51
C ASN A 164 14.75 -0.91 0.00
N PHE A 165 13.67 -0.90 0.79
CA PHE A 165 13.16 0.34 1.37
C PHE A 165 14.16 0.99 2.33
N ILE A 166 14.81 0.20 3.18
CA ILE A 166 15.81 0.70 4.15
C ILE A 166 17.02 1.28 3.42
N GLU A 167 17.41 0.71 2.29
CA GLU A 167 18.59 1.10 1.52
C GLU A 167 18.32 2.20 0.47
N LEU A 168 17.11 2.71 0.36
CA LEU A 168 16.81 3.84 -0.54
C LEU A 168 17.64 5.08 -0.18
N GLN A 169 18.19 5.70 -1.24
CA GLN A 169 18.96 6.95 -1.14
C GLN A 169 18.14 8.16 -1.56
#